data_b4e3cc570394f9cbb107ed777e595861
#
_entry.id   b4e3cc570394f9cbb107ed777e595861
#
_cell.length_a   1.000
_cell.length_b   1.000
_cell.length_c   1.000
_cell.angle_alpha   90.00
_cell.angle_beta   90.00
_cell.angle_gamma   90.00
#
_symmetry.space_group_name_H-M   'P 1'
#
loop_
_entity.id
_entity.type
_entity.pdbx_description
1 polymer ?
#
loop_
_entity_poly.entity_id
_entity_poly.type
_entity_poly.pdbx_seq_one_letter_code
_entity_poly.pdbx_strand_id
1 'polypeptide(L)'
;AFPDHRFVGEVKQIRLNPTTQQNVVTYNVVVAVDNPAGKLSPGMTAYASLIVSRKPDVVRLPNAALRFRPPAEKEQEPQGRGGRSAAGAVVYQLRDGKPVAVPVKTGSSDGRYTELVEGALTAGESVIVGLKRPAAESGSGGGTRRMF
;
A
#
# COMPACT_ATOMS: atom_id res chain seq x y z
N ALA A 1 -19.41 11.58 -12.00
CA ALA A 1 -20.25 11.60 -13.19
C ALA A 1 -20.04 10.34 -14.06
N PHE A 2 -18.80 9.84 -14.20
CA PHE A 2 -18.49 8.64 -15.01
C PHE A 2 -17.54 7.71 -14.24
N PRO A 3 -18.03 6.94 -13.25
CA PRO A 3 -17.15 6.13 -12.37
C PRO A 3 -16.41 5.02 -13.13
N ASP A 4 -17.00 4.51 -14.22
CA ASP A 4 -16.44 3.40 -14.99
C ASP A 4 -15.56 3.84 -16.17
N HIS A 5 -15.42 5.14 -16.41
CA HIS A 5 -14.59 5.67 -17.48
C HIS A 5 -13.28 6.24 -16.96
N ARG A 6 -12.18 5.74 -17.51
CA ARG A 6 -10.84 6.31 -17.31
C ARG A 6 -10.50 7.22 -18.49
N PHE A 7 -10.19 8.45 -18.18
CA PHE A 7 -9.63 9.40 -19.13
C PHE A 7 -8.12 9.46 -18.90
N VAL A 8 -7.36 9.35 -19.96
CA VAL A 8 -5.89 9.49 -19.90
C VAL A 8 -5.57 10.93 -20.22
N GLY A 9 -4.72 11.53 -19.40
CA GLY A 9 -4.28 12.90 -19.55
C GLY A 9 -2.78 13.05 -19.37
N GLU A 10 -2.24 14.13 -19.85
CA GLU A 10 -0.84 14.50 -19.73
C GLU A 10 -0.72 15.83 -18.98
N VAL A 11 0.18 15.90 -18.00
CA VAL A 11 0.49 17.15 -17.31
C VAL A 11 1.25 18.07 -18.28
N LYS A 12 0.63 19.17 -18.68
CA LYS A 12 1.24 20.15 -19.59
C LYS A 12 1.97 21.25 -18.85
N GLN A 13 1.48 21.65 -17.69
CA GLN A 13 2.06 22.76 -16.95
C GLN A 13 1.76 22.64 -15.45
N ILE A 14 2.74 22.92 -14.64
CA ILE A 14 2.58 23.14 -13.20
C ILE A 14 2.82 24.64 -12.97
N ARG A 15 1.82 25.36 -12.48
CA ARG A 15 1.96 26.77 -12.13
C ARG A 15 2.54 26.88 -10.72
N LEU A 16 3.75 27.40 -10.62
CA LEU A 16 4.48 27.52 -9.35
C LEU A 16 4.02 28.75 -8.53
N ASN A 17 2.86 29.32 -8.83
CA ASN A 17 2.26 30.39 -8.04
C ASN A 17 1.29 29.78 -7.02
N PRO A 18 1.69 29.57 -5.77
CA PRO A 18 0.84 28.94 -4.77
C PRO A 18 -0.28 29.87 -4.32
N THR A 19 -1.45 29.31 -4.12
CA THR A 19 -2.56 30.00 -3.43
C THR A 19 -2.70 29.37 -2.04
N THR A 20 -2.66 30.21 -1.01
CA THR A 20 -2.85 29.75 0.38
C THR A 20 -4.27 30.05 0.82
N GLN A 21 -5.04 29.04 1.14
CA GLN A 21 -6.34 29.15 1.78
C GLN A 21 -6.36 28.32 3.05
N GLN A 22 -6.78 28.91 4.15
CA GLN A 22 -6.89 28.23 5.46
C GLN A 22 -5.64 27.43 5.85
N ASN A 23 -4.47 28.00 5.68
CA ASN A 23 -3.16 27.35 5.90
C ASN A 23 -2.84 26.16 4.98
N VAL A 24 -3.61 25.93 3.94
CA VAL A 24 -3.33 24.92 2.91
C VAL A 24 -2.76 25.59 1.68
N VAL A 25 -1.57 25.16 1.28
CA VAL A 25 -0.91 25.62 0.06
C VAL A 25 -1.35 24.75 -1.10
N THR A 26 -1.92 25.36 -2.13
CA THR A 26 -2.38 24.67 -3.34
C THR A 26 -1.64 25.17 -4.58
N TYR A 27 -1.39 24.29 -5.51
CA TYR A 27 -0.78 24.58 -6.80
C TYR A 27 -1.76 24.24 -7.93
N ASN A 28 -1.75 25.04 -8.98
CA ASN A 28 -2.54 24.78 -10.16
C ASN A 28 -1.75 23.91 -11.15
N VAL A 29 -2.30 22.75 -11.49
CA VAL A 29 -1.74 21.84 -12.48
C VAL A 29 -2.67 21.78 -13.69
N VAL A 30 -2.13 22.07 -14.87
CA VAL A 30 -2.87 21.98 -16.13
C VAL A 30 -2.61 20.60 -16.74
N VAL A 31 -3.71 19.85 -16.93
CA VAL A 31 -3.69 18.52 -17.53
C VAL A 31 -4.47 18.58 -18.86
N ALA A 32 -3.83 18.18 -19.93
CA ALA A 32 -4.51 18.00 -21.24
C ALA A 32 -5.14 16.60 -21.26
N VAL A 33 -6.39 16.54 -21.65
CA VAL A 33 -7.17 15.29 -21.74
C VAL A 33 -7.91 15.28 -23.06
N ASP A 34 -7.85 14.16 -23.78
CA ASP A 34 -8.63 13.97 -24.98
C ASP A 34 -10.09 13.67 -24.65
N ASN A 35 -11.00 14.46 -25.22
CA ASN A 35 -12.44 14.36 -24.99
C ASN A 35 -13.25 14.21 -26.30
N PRO A 36 -12.96 13.18 -27.14
CA PRO A 36 -13.59 13.08 -28.45
C PRO A 36 -15.10 12.85 -28.39
N ALA A 37 -15.58 12.24 -27.31
CA ALA A 37 -17.00 11.98 -27.09
C ALA A 37 -17.74 13.12 -26.37
N GLY A 38 -17.10 14.25 -26.07
CA GLY A 38 -17.69 15.39 -25.39
C GLY A 38 -18.22 15.10 -23.98
N LYS A 39 -17.77 14.02 -23.35
CA LYS A 39 -18.27 13.58 -22.03
C LYS A 39 -17.83 14.49 -20.89
N LEU A 40 -16.64 15.08 -21.01
CA LEU A 40 -16.13 16.03 -20.03
C LEU A 40 -16.67 17.41 -20.33
N SER A 41 -17.35 18.02 -19.37
CA SER A 41 -17.93 19.37 -19.46
C SER A 41 -17.27 20.32 -18.46
N PRO A 42 -17.22 21.61 -18.75
CA PRO A 42 -16.75 22.60 -17.79
C PRO A 42 -17.53 22.53 -16.47
N GLY A 43 -16.81 22.73 -15.35
CA GLY A 43 -17.40 22.68 -14.02
C GLY A 43 -17.49 21.28 -13.40
N MET A 44 -17.10 20.22 -14.12
CA MET A 44 -17.04 18.88 -13.54
C MET A 44 -15.85 18.72 -12.59
N THR A 45 -16.07 18.01 -11.48
CA THR A 45 -15.01 17.56 -10.58
C THR A 45 -14.56 16.16 -10.99
N ALA A 46 -13.25 15.93 -11.02
CA ALA A 46 -12.64 14.66 -11.37
C ALA A 46 -11.62 14.21 -10.32
N TYR A 47 -11.53 12.92 -10.14
CA TYR A 47 -10.41 12.32 -9.40
C TYR A 47 -9.24 12.11 -10.36
N ALA A 48 -8.10 12.74 -10.06
CA ALA A 48 -6.88 12.59 -10.83
C ALA A 48 -5.86 11.72 -10.08
N SER A 49 -5.31 10.72 -10.76
CA SER A 49 -4.20 9.91 -10.28
C SER A 49 -2.97 10.24 -11.12
N LEU A 50 -1.98 10.86 -10.50
CA LEU A 50 -0.74 11.25 -11.16
C LEU A 50 0.29 10.14 -11.01
N ILE A 51 0.80 9.65 -12.14
CA ILE A 51 1.90 8.68 -12.18
C ILE A 51 3.21 9.47 -12.12
N VAL A 52 3.84 9.48 -10.95
CA VAL A 52 5.08 10.23 -10.73
C VAL A 52 6.31 9.47 -11.26
N SER A 53 6.28 8.15 -11.20
CA SER A 53 7.37 7.31 -11.66
C SER A 53 6.83 5.96 -12.10
N ARG A 54 7.42 5.39 -13.14
CA ARG A 54 7.15 4.03 -13.60
C ARG A 54 8.47 3.29 -13.76
N LYS A 55 8.61 2.21 -13.03
CA LYS A 55 9.77 1.32 -13.13
C LYS A 55 9.30 -0.03 -13.64
N PRO A 56 9.58 -0.39 -14.89
CA PRO A 56 9.33 -1.74 -15.41
C PRO A 56 10.30 -2.74 -14.76
N ASP A 57 9.95 -4.00 -14.81
CA ASP A 57 10.82 -5.15 -14.48
C ASP A 57 11.46 -5.11 -13.08
N VAL A 58 10.74 -4.59 -12.08
CA VAL A 58 11.19 -4.59 -10.69
C VAL A 58 10.48 -5.66 -9.86
N VAL A 59 11.21 -6.29 -8.96
CA VAL A 59 10.61 -7.18 -7.96
C VAL A 59 9.83 -6.35 -6.95
N ARG A 60 8.58 -6.72 -6.71
CA ARG A 60 7.67 -5.99 -5.82
C ARG A 60 7.34 -6.83 -4.60
N LEU A 61 7.45 -6.22 -3.43
CA LEU A 61 7.06 -6.79 -2.15
C LEU A 61 5.73 -6.20 -1.70
N PRO A 62 4.76 -7.02 -1.27
CA PRO A 62 3.56 -6.50 -0.62
C PRO A 62 3.93 -5.72 0.65
N ASN A 63 3.36 -4.53 0.83
CA ASN A 63 3.64 -3.71 2.02
C ASN A 63 3.20 -4.40 3.32
N ALA A 64 2.25 -5.34 3.25
CA ALA A 64 1.86 -6.18 4.37
C ALA A 64 3.03 -7.06 4.87
N ALA A 65 3.89 -7.56 3.96
CA ALA A 65 5.07 -8.34 4.34
C ALA A 65 6.11 -7.50 5.08
N LEU A 66 6.29 -6.24 4.70
CA LEU A 66 7.21 -5.31 5.38
C LEU A 66 6.72 -4.91 6.79
N ARG A 67 5.41 -5.03 7.04
CA ARG A 67 4.80 -4.72 8.35
C ARG A 67 4.65 -5.95 9.24
N PHE A 68 4.76 -7.14 8.66
CA PHE A 68 4.62 -8.37 9.43
C PHE A 68 5.78 -8.53 10.41
N ARG A 69 5.47 -8.93 11.65
CA ARG A 69 6.44 -9.33 12.68
C ARG A 69 5.92 -10.61 13.31
N PRO A 70 6.76 -11.65 13.42
CA PRO A 70 6.39 -12.88 14.12
C PRO A 70 6.07 -12.59 15.58
N PRO A 71 5.14 -13.34 16.22
CA PRO A 71 4.79 -13.14 17.61
C PRO A 71 5.98 -13.24 18.57
N ALA A 72 6.91 -14.16 18.30
CA ALA A 72 8.10 -14.36 19.12
C ALA A 72 9.07 -13.16 19.15
N GLU A 73 9.07 -12.30 18.13
CA GLU A 73 9.91 -11.10 18.12
C GLU A 73 9.23 -9.88 18.77
N LYS A 74 7.91 -9.90 18.91
CA LYS A 74 7.18 -8.81 19.59
C LYS A 74 7.47 -8.72 21.08
N GLU A 75 7.93 -9.81 21.68
CA GLU A 75 8.27 -9.88 23.12
C GLU A 75 9.68 -9.38 23.42
N GLN A 76 10.52 -9.16 22.42
CA GLN A 76 11.93 -8.80 22.61
C GLN A 76 12.28 -7.35 22.22
N GLU A 77 11.33 -6.57 21.67
CA GLU A 77 11.60 -5.17 21.39
C GLU A 77 11.31 -4.28 22.61
N PRO A 78 12.29 -3.46 23.07
CA PRO A 78 11.99 -2.36 23.98
C PRO A 78 11.06 -1.37 23.27
N GLN A 79 9.94 -1.03 23.90
CA GLN A 79 8.96 -0.06 23.42
C GLN A 79 9.63 1.26 23.05
N GLY A 80 9.80 1.50 21.79
CA GLY A 80 10.27 2.78 21.30
C GLY A 80 11.04 2.66 20.00
N ARG A 81 10.31 2.88 18.92
CA ARG A 81 10.71 3.59 17.71
C ARG A 81 9.98 3.03 16.49
N GLY A 82 8.81 3.58 16.21
CA GLY A 82 8.28 3.67 14.86
C GLY A 82 9.16 4.61 14.02
N GLY A 83 10.42 4.22 13.82
CA GLY A 83 11.38 4.95 13.02
C GLY A 83 11.70 4.12 11.77
N ARG A 84 11.57 4.73 10.59
CA ARG A 84 12.24 4.27 9.38
C ARG A 84 13.74 4.15 9.72
N SER A 85 14.17 2.94 10.11
CA SER A 85 15.58 2.68 10.30
C SER A 85 16.24 2.74 8.93
N ALA A 86 17.30 3.52 8.81
CA ALA A 86 18.19 3.52 7.65
C ALA A 86 18.93 2.16 7.47
N ALA A 87 18.79 1.26 8.42
CA ALA A 87 19.24 -0.13 8.35
C ALA A 87 18.08 -0.98 7.81
N GLY A 88 18.07 -1.27 6.52
CA GLY A 88 17.25 -2.20 5.75
C GLY A 88 15.89 -2.65 6.33
N ALA A 89 14.90 -2.83 5.49
CA ALA A 89 13.66 -3.49 5.88
C ALA A 89 13.90 -5.00 6.05
N VAL A 90 13.05 -5.67 6.83
CA VAL A 90 13.10 -7.12 6.99
C VAL A 90 11.76 -7.70 6.59
N VAL A 91 11.78 -8.75 5.80
CA VAL A 91 10.62 -9.58 5.49
C VAL A 91 10.83 -11.00 5.99
N TYR A 92 9.76 -11.76 6.13
CA TYR A 92 9.81 -13.12 6.65
C TYR A 92 9.35 -14.11 5.59
N GLN A 93 10.17 -15.14 5.37
CA GLN A 93 9.79 -16.33 4.59
C GLN A 93 9.44 -17.46 5.53
N LEU A 94 8.52 -18.33 5.10
CA LEU A 94 8.24 -19.55 5.84
C LEU A 94 9.19 -20.66 5.34
N ARG A 95 10.13 -21.09 6.18
CA ARG A 95 11.02 -22.23 5.92
C ARG A 95 10.83 -23.26 7.03
N ASP A 96 10.56 -24.49 6.68
CA ASP A 96 10.32 -25.60 7.61
C ASP A 96 9.27 -25.27 8.71
N GLY A 97 8.22 -24.52 8.33
CA GLY A 97 7.18 -24.11 9.27
C GLY A 97 7.58 -22.96 10.21
N LYS A 98 8.78 -22.40 10.08
CA LYS A 98 9.29 -21.30 10.91
C LYS A 98 9.48 -20.03 10.09
N PRO A 99 9.16 -18.84 10.66
CA PRO A 99 9.46 -17.59 10.01
C PRO A 99 10.98 -17.32 10.06
N VAL A 100 11.58 -17.16 8.90
CA VAL A 100 12.99 -16.81 8.75
C VAL A 100 13.08 -15.36 8.27
N ALA A 101 13.83 -14.55 8.99
CA ALA A 101 14.05 -13.13 8.67
C ALA A 101 15.00 -13.00 7.47
N VAL A 102 14.57 -12.23 6.46
CA VAL A 102 15.37 -11.91 5.27
C VAL A 102 15.53 -10.39 5.21
N PRO A 103 16.74 -9.86 5.36
CA PRO A 103 17.00 -8.44 5.21
C PRO A 103 16.83 -8.03 3.75
N VAL A 104 16.17 -6.88 3.54
CA VAL A 104 15.89 -6.35 2.21
C VAL A 104 16.12 -4.84 2.18
N LYS A 105 16.57 -4.33 1.05
CA LYS A 105 16.63 -2.90 0.78
C LYS A 105 15.49 -2.53 -0.16
N THR A 106 14.69 -1.61 0.27
CA THR A 106 13.48 -1.20 -0.44
C THR A 106 13.66 0.14 -1.14
N GLY A 107 12.98 0.30 -2.28
CA GLY A 107 12.96 1.53 -3.05
C GLY A 107 11.59 2.23 -2.98
N SER A 108 11.09 2.60 -4.15
CA SER A 108 9.82 3.32 -4.30
C SER A 108 8.63 2.45 -3.86
N SER A 109 7.59 3.09 -3.32
CA SER A 109 6.35 2.41 -2.90
C SER A 109 5.13 3.09 -3.53
N ASP A 110 4.14 2.27 -3.92
CA ASP A 110 2.85 2.72 -4.45
C ASP A 110 1.70 2.64 -3.42
N GLY A 111 2.03 2.37 -2.15
CA GLY A 111 1.05 2.18 -1.08
C GLY A 111 0.58 0.73 -0.90
N ARG A 112 0.58 -0.10 -1.93
CA ARG A 112 0.29 -1.56 -1.87
C ARG A 112 1.55 -2.40 -1.93
N TYR A 113 2.47 -2.01 -2.78
CA TYR A 113 3.73 -2.69 -3.03
C TYR A 113 4.89 -1.73 -2.87
N THR A 114 6.03 -2.29 -2.51
CA THR A 114 7.30 -1.58 -2.43
C THR A 114 8.33 -2.31 -3.28
N GLU A 115 9.10 -1.55 -4.01
CA GLU A 115 10.21 -2.05 -4.83
C GLU A 115 11.26 -2.73 -3.95
N LEU A 116 11.71 -3.91 -4.35
CA LEU A 116 12.91 -4.56 -3.81
C LEU A 116 14.11 -4.11 -4.64
N VAL A 117 15.05 -3.41 -4.01
CA VAL A 117 16.30 -2.95 -4.66
C VAL A 117 17.41 -3.97 -4.46
N GLU A 118 17.58 -4.45 -3.22
CA GLU A 118 18.58 -5.44 -2.86
C GLU A 118 18.00 -6.41 -1.81
N GLY A 119 18.38 -7.67 -1.85
CA GLY A 119 17.98 -8.69 -0.89
C GLY A 119 18.09 -10.10 -1.46
N ALA A 120 18.08 -11.09 -0.60
CA ALA A 120 18.14 -12.50 -0.95
C ALA A 120 16.77 -13.06 -1.34
N LEU A 121 15.96 -12.26 -2.12
CA LEU A 121 14.63 -12.63 -2.59
C LEU A 121 14.57 -12.52 -4.10
N THR A 122 14.05 -13.57 -4.73
CA THR A 122 13.81 -13.61 -6.17
C THR A 122 12.30 -13.50 -6.50
N ALA A 123 12.01 -13.14 -7.74
CA ALA A 123 10.62 -13.09 -8.21
C ALA A 123 9.98 -14.50 -8.12
N GLY A 124 8.78 -14.57 -7.55
CA GLY A 124 8.04 -15.81 -7.36
C GLY A 124 8.20 -16.45 -5.97
N GLU A 125 9.12 -15.97 -5.14
CA GLU A 125 9.23 -16.47 -3.78
C GLU A 125 8.09 -15.97 -2.88
N SER A 126 7.67 -16.84 -1.95
CA SER A 126 6.60 -16.54 -1.01
C SER A 126 7.11 -15.80 0.21
N VAL A 127 6.43 -14.72 0.61
CA VAL A 127 6.69 -13.96 1.82
C VAL A 127 5.48 -13.95 2.75
N ILE A 128 5.71 -13.91 4.05
CA ILE A 128 4.63 -13.90 5.05
C ILE A 128 4.03 -12.49 5.11
N VAL A 129 2.73 -12.39 4.88
CA VAL A 129 2.00 -11.11 4.93
C VAL A 129 1.12 -10.98 6.18
N GLY A 130 0.93 -12.06 6.92
CA GLY A 130 0.09 -12.07 8.13
C GLY A 130 -0.10 -13.47 8.69
N LEU A 131 -0.73 -13.56 9.86
CA LEU A 131 -1.15 -14.80 10.49
C LEU A 131 -2.60 -15.09 10.11
N LYS A 132 -2.88 -16.30 9.66
CA LYS A 132 -4.27 -16.77 9.51
C LYS A 132 -4.83 -16.98 10.92
N ARG A 133 -5.79 -16.17 11.33
CA ARG A 133 -6.57 -16.47 12.54
C ARG A 133 -7.34 -17.77 12.27
N PRO A 134 -7.26 -18.78 13.18
CA PRO A 134 -8.22 -19.88 13.10
C PRO A 134 -9.63 -19.26 13.17
N ALA A 135 -10.50 -19.71 12.27
CA ALA A 135 -11.91 -19.33 12.34
C ALA A 135 -12.40 -19.74 13.73
N ALA A 136 -12.92 -18.77 14.50
CA ALA A 136 -13.59 -19.07 15.74
C ALA A 136 -14.78 -19.99 15.37
N GLU A 137 -14.73 -21.23 15.82
CA GLU A 137 -15.88 -22.12 15.75
C GLU A 137 -17.00 -21.37 16.48
N SER A 138 -18.03 -20.98 15.73
CA SER A 138 -19.27 -20.50 16.29
C SER A 138 -19.91 -21.67 17.03
N GLY A 139 -19.55 -21.83 18.30
CA GLY A 139 -20.19 -22.77 19.21
C GLY A 139 -21.66 -22.39 19.34
N SER A 140 -22.49 -23.15 18.65
CA SER A 140 -23.94 -23.20 18.84
C SER A 140 -24.20 -23.73 20.25
N GLY A 141 -24.20 -22.83 21.24
CA GLY A 141 -24.69 -23.10 22.59
C GLY A 141 -26.20 -23.06 22.59
N GLY A 142 -26.83 -24.18 22.32
CA GLY A 142 -28.26 -24.39 22.54
C GLY A 142 -28.60 -24.24 24.02
N GLY A 143 -29.06 -23.05 24.42
CA GLY A 143 -29.63 -22.79 25.73
C GLY A 143 -31.06 -23.31 25.78
N THR A 144 -31.27 -24.49 26.31
CA THR A 144 -32.60 -25.04 26.71
C THR A 144 -33.16 -24.17 27.83
N ARG A 145 -34.14 -23.37 27.51
CA ARG A 145 -34.98 -22.64 28.47
C ARG A 145 -35.94 -23.61 29.09
N ARG A 146 -35.69 -24.06 30.34
CA ARG A 146 -36.72 -24.73 31.14
C ARG A 146 -37.59 -23.65 31.77
N MET A 147 -38.88 -23.70 31.49
CA MET A 147 -39.96 -23.08 32.22
C MET A 147 -40.24 -23.88 33.48
N PHE A 148 -40.32 -23.22 34.59
CA PHE A 148 -41.29 -23.44 35.66
C PHE A 148 -41.76 -22.07 36.17
#